data_adac54bda3b0d2e53d8ead881a846c21
#
_entry.id   adac54bda3b0d2e53d8ead881a846c21
#
_cell.length_a   1.000
_cell.length_b   1.000
_cell.length_c   1.000
_cell.angle_alpha   90.00
_cell.angle_beta   90.00
_cell.angle_gamma   90.00
#
_symmetry.space_group_name_H-M   'P 1'
#
loop_
_entity.id
_entity.type
_entity.pdbx_description
1 polymer ?
#
loop_
_entity_poly.entity_id
_entity_poly.type
_entity_poly.pdbx_seq_one_letter_code
_entity_poly.pdbx_strand_id
1 'polypeptide(L)'
;MIRRPPRSTLFPYTTLFRSAIGRSEWPGITMIIFRNYQWGAEKRNSTLWYDDNFVGTELDLQVSYADIAKACGVNGVQVRTMEELTSELGNAVKMQMEQGKTTFIEVILNQELGDPFRRDAMTTPVPVAGVSRDDMCSQ
;
A
#
# COMPACT_ATOMS: atom_id res chain seq x y z
N MET A 1 -24.86 16.92 -21.05
CA MET A 1 -24.80 17.70 -19.78
C MET A 1 -24.67 16.72 -18.62
N ILE A 2 -23.46 16.53 -18.09
CA ILE A 2 -23.21 15.59 -16.99
C ILE A 2 -23.63 16.28 -15.69
N ARG A 3 -24.68 15.78 -15.05
CA ARG A 3 -25.12 16.29 -13.75
C ARG A 3 -24.06 15.95 -12.70
N ARG A 4 -23.58 16.98 -11.99
CA ARG A 4 -22.72 16.77 -10.81
C ARG A 4 -23.50 15.99 -9.76
N PRO A 5 -22.96 14.87 -9.25
CA PRO A 5 -23.62 14.12 -8.18
C PRO A 5 -23.67 14.93 -6.88
N PRO A 6 -24.66 14.67 -6.00
CA PRO A 6 -24.83 15.39 -4.75
C PRO A 6 -23.60 15.21 -3.83
N ARG A 7 -23.22 16.29 -3.15
CA ARG A 7 -22.01 16.42 -2.31
C ARG A 7 -21.96 15.52 -1.05
N SER A 8 -22.94 14.67 -0.81
CA SER A 8 -23.14 14.00 0.48
C SER A 8 -22.65 12.54 0.56
N THR A 9 -21.91 12.03 -0.41
CA THR A 9 -21.47 10.63 -0.39
C THR A 9 -19.99 10.52 -0.73
N LEU A 10 -19.15 10.66 0.30
CA LEU A 10 -17.70 10.40 0.17
C LEU A 10 -17.41 8.92 -0.18
N PHE A 11 -18.27 7.99 0.20
CA PHE A 11 -18.10 6.56 0.00
C PHE A 11 -18.28 6.06 -1.45
N PRO A 12 -19.29 6.48 -2.21
CA PRO A 12 -19.42 6.07 -3.60
C PRO A 12 -18.31 6.60 -4.51
N TYR A 13 -17.71 7.75 -4.17
CA TYR A 13 -16.64 8.36 -4.97
C TYR A 13 -15.38 7.49 -5.03
N THR A 14 -14.93 6.98 -3.89
CA THR A 14 -13.72 6.14 -3.86
C THR A 14 -13.95 4.79 -4.53
N THR A 15 -15.12 4.21 -4.39
CA THR A 15 -15.49 2.95 -5.04
C THR A 15 -15.65 3.12 -6.55
N LEU A 16 -16.34 4.19 -6.99
CA LEU A 16 -16.49 4.53 -8.41
C LEU A 16 -15.16 4.90 -9.08
N PHE A 17 -14.30 5.61 -8.37
CA PHE A 17 -12.97 5.95 -8.88
C PHE A 17 -12.09 4.71 -9.03
N ARG A 18 -12.12 3.80 -8.08
CA ARG A 18 -11.37 2.54 -8.11
C ARG A 18 -11.88 1.59 -9.20
N SER A 19 -13.18 1.47 -9.38
CA SER A 19 -13.76 0.66 -10.45
C SER A 19 -13.53 1.26 -11.85
N ALA A 20 -13.30 2.57 -11.95
CA ALA A 20 -12.97 3.21 -13.20
C ALA A 20 -11.59 2.80 -13.77
N ILE A 21 -10.65 2.41 -12.92
CA ILE A 21 -9.30 1.97 -13.34
C ILE A 21 -9.36 0.71 -14.23
N GLY A 22 -10.37 -0.13 -14.05
CA GLY A 22 -10.60 -1.33 -14.88
C GLY A 22 -11.37 -1.08 -16.17
N ARG A 23 -11.80 0.15 -16.46
CA ARG A 23 -12.59 0.46 -17.66
C ARG A 23 -11.72 0.45 -18.91
N SER A 24 -12.24 -0.19 -19.95
CA SER A 24 -11.53 -0.37 -21.23
C SER A 24 -11.25 0.93 -21.98
N GLU A 25 -12.01 1.99 -21.73
CA GLU A 25 -11.81 3.31 -22.34
C GLU A 25 -10.73 4.16 -21.65
N TRP A 26 -10.18 3.71 -20.54
CA TRP A 26 -9.10 4.39 -19.83
C TRP A 26 -7.75 3.79 -20.21
N PRO A 27 -6.68 4.61 -20.24
CA PRO A 27 -5.34 4.09 -20.46
C PRO A 27 -4.98 3.03 -19.41
N GLY A 28 -4.48 1.88 -19.87
CA GLY A 28 -3.98 0.86 -18.97
C GLY A 28 -2.77 1.35 -18.18
N ILE A 29 -2.68 0.94 -16.91
CA ILE A 29 -1.54 1.21 -16.05
C ILE A 29 -1.06 -0.08 -15.38
N THR A 30 0.23 -0.14 -15.06
CA THR A 30 0.78 -1.20 -14.21
C THR A 30 0.99 -0.64 -12.81
N MET A 31 0.30 -1.21 -11.83
CA MET A 31 0.43 -0.86 -10.42
C MET A 31 1.14 -1.97 -9.66
N ILE A 32 2.07 -1.59 -8.78
CA ILE A 32 2.80 -2.53 -7.94
C ILE A 32 2.62 -2.11 -6.50
N ILE A 33 2.22 -3.04 -5.63
CA ILE A 33 2.21 -2.86 -4.20
C ILE A 33 3.20 -3.83 -3.54
N PHE A 34 4.04 -3.31 -2.68
CA PHE A 34 4.91 -4.10 -1.83
C PHE A 34 4.20 -4.36 -0.50
N ARG A 35 3.84 -5.60 -0.25
CA ARG A 35 3.06 -6.00 0.91
C ARG A 35 3.90 -6.80 1.90
N ASN A 36 4.23 -6.18 3.01
CA ASN A 36 4.97 -6.79 4.11
C ASN A 36 4.10 -7.11 5.34
N TYR A 37 2.77 -7.02 5.24
CA TYR A 37 1.78 -7.31 6.29
C TYR A 37 1.91 -6.46 7.56
N GLN A 38 2.55 -5.30 7.48
CA GLN A 38 2.74 -4.42 8.64
C GLN A 38 2.88 -2.95 8.24
N TRP A 39 2.61 -2.08 9.19
CA TRP A 39 3.00 -0.68 9.13
C TRP A 39 4.47 -0.55 9.56
N GLY A 40 5.39 -0.81 8.65
CA GLY A 40 6.81 -0.94 8.97
C GLY A 40 7.46 0.31 9.54
N ALA A 41 7.04 1.51 9.11
CA ALA A 41 7.55 2.77 9.64
C ALA A 41 7.11 2.96 11.10
N GLU A 42 5.85 2.72 11.39
CA GLU A 42 5.26 2.82 12.73
C GLU A 42 5.85 1.77 13.67
N LYS A 43 6.03 0.54 13.18
CA LYS A 43 6.66 -0.54 13.95
C LYS A 43 8.10 -0.21 14.32
N ARG A 44 8.86 0.37 13.37
CA ARG A 44 10.22 0.84 13.64
C ARG A 44 10.25 1.96 14.70
N ASN A 45 9.32 2.91 14.64
CA ASN A 45 9.21 3.94 15.64
C ASN A 45 8.92 3.35 17.03
N SER A 46 8.07 2.32 17.09
CA SER A 46 7.77 1.60 18.32
C SER A 46 9.01 0.90 18.89
N THR A 47 9.84 0.29 18.05
CA THR A 47 11.13 -0.28 18.47
C THR A 47 12.09 0.78 19.00
N LEU A 48 12.14 1.97 18.40
CA LEU A 48 13.11 3.00 18.78
C LEU A 48 12.70 3.80 20.02
N TRP A 49 11.39 3.98 20.24
CA TRP A 49 10.88 4.97 21.22
C TRP A 49 9.92 4.40 22.26
N TYR A 50 9.41 3.19 22.04
CA TYR A 50 8.33 2.62 22.88
C TYR A 50 8.60 1.17 23.31
N ASP A 51 9.87 0.77 23.38
CA ASP A 51 10.31 -0.53 23.90
C ASP A 51 9.53 -1.71 23.27
N ASP A 52 9.43 -1.71 21.92
CA ASP A 52 8.72 -2.71 21.13
C ASP A 52 7.22 -2.86 21.45
N ASN A 53 6.62 -1.82 22.03
CA ASN A 53 5.17 -1.82 22.26
C ASN A 53 4.41 -1.60 20.95
N PHE A 54 4.09 -2.68 20.26
CA PHE A 54 3.43 -2.67 18.95
C PHE A 54 1.92 -2.62 19.11
N VAL A 55 1.30 -1.48 18.77
CA VAL A 55 -0.15 -1.29 18.81
C VAL A 55 -0.67 -1.01 17.39
N GLY A 56 -1.45 -1.96 16.85
CA GLY A 56 -2.10 -1.80 15.54
C GLY A 56 -1.14 -1.76 14.35
N THR A 57 0.10 -2.24 14.50
CA THR A 57 1.12 -2.23 13.44
C THR A 57 1.03 -3.42 12.50
N GLU A 58 0.33 -4.49 12.89
CA GLU A 58 0.15 -5.69 12.07
C GLU A 58 -1.10 -5.57 11.19
N LEU A 59 -0.98 -5.99 9.95
CA LEU A 59 -2.07 -6.03 8.98
C LEU A 59 -2.60 -7.46 8.82
N ASP A 60 -3.87 -7.60 8.47
CA ASP A 60 -4.51 -8.89 8.25
C ASP A 60 -3.81 -9.67 7.13
N LEU A 61 -3.42 -10.90 7.45
CA LEU A 61 -2.74 -11.80 6.52
C LEU A 61 -3.68 -12.37 5.45
N GLN A 62 -4.98 -12.43 5.72
CA GLN A 62 -5.96 -13.08 4.83
C GLN A 62 -6.46 -12.17 3.71
N VAL A 63 -6.32 -10.85 3.86
CA VAL A 63 -6.71 -9.90 2.82
C VAL A 63 -5.76 -10.03 1.63
N SER A 64 -6.27 -10.21 0.42
CA SER A 64 -5.52 -10.16 -0.83
C SER A 64 -5.87 -8.89 -1.61
N TYR A 65 -4.89 -8.04 -1.84
CA TYR A 65 -5.08 -6.84 -2.65
C TYR A 65 -5.21 -7.17 -4.14
N ALA A 66 -4.55 -8.25 -4.59
CA ALA A 66 -4.73 -8.76 -5.95
C ALA A 66 -6.18 -9.21 -6.19
N ASP A 67 -6.83 -9.85 -5.21
CA ASP A 67 -8.23 -10.28 -5.36
C ASP A 67 -9.20 -9.09 -5.28
N ILE A 68 -8.91 -8.09 -4.46
CA ILE A 68 -9.65 -6.82 -4.49
C ILE A 68 -9.54 -6.16 -5.86
N ALA A 69 -8.36 -6.14 -6.47
CA ALA A 69 -8.16 -5.61 -7.81
C ALA A 69 -8.98 -6.38 -8.86
N LYS A 70 -9.02 -7.72 -8.79
CA LYS A 70 -9.87 -8.56 -9.65
C LYS A 70 -11.35 -8.23 -9.47
N ALA A 71 -11.82 -8.06 -8.24
CA ALA A 71 -13.20 -7.65 -7.96
C ALA A 71 -13.54 -6.27 -8.54
N CYS A 72 -12.53 -5.40 -8.73
CA CYS A 72 -12.68 -4.11 -9.41
C CYS A 72 -12.51 -4.19 -10.95
N GLY A 73 -12.42 -5.39 -11.54
CA GLY A 73 -12.25 -5.58 -12.97
C GLY A 73 -10.82 -5.39 -13.50
N VAL A 74 -9.83 -5.37 -12.61
CA VAL A 74 -8.41 -5.22 -12.93
C VAL A 74 -7.74 -6.60 -12.93
N ASN A 75 -6.75 -6.83 -13.79
CA ASN A 75 -5.94 -8.03 -13.74
C ASN A 75 -5.05 -8.00 -12.48
N GLY A 76 -5.44 -8.72 -11.42
CA GLY A 76 -4.70 -8.80 -10.16
C GLY A 76 -3.83 -10.05 -10.09
N VAL A 77 -2.55 -9.89 -9.78
CA VAL A 77 -1.60 -10.99 -9.66
C VAL A 77 -0.83 -10.86 -8.34
N GLN A 78 -0.62 -11.97 -7.64
CA GLN A 78 0.22 -12.02 -6.45
C GLN A 78 1.53 -12.74 -6.80
N VAL A 79 2.68 -12.17 -6.41
CA VAL A 79 4.02 -12.71 -6.66
C VAL A 79 4.82 -12.80 -5.37
N ARG A 80 5.69 -13.79 -5.26
CA ARG A 80 6.47 -14.09 -4.06
C ARG A 80 7.97 -14.23 -4.32
N THR A 81 8.38 -14.36 -5.57
CA THR A 81 9.79 -14.50 -5.96
C THR A 81 10.18 -13.42 -6.98
N MET A 82 11.48 -13.19 -7.14
CA MET A 82 11.99 -12.25 -8.14
C MET A 82 11.73 -12.72 -9.57
N GLU A 83 11.75 -14.03 -9.78
CA GLU A 83 11.46 -14.64 -11.08
C GLU A 83 10.01 -14.41 -11.47
N GLU A 84 9.07 -14.64 -10.54
CA GLU A 84 7.66 -14.36 -10.74
C GLU A 84 7.43 -12.87 -11.01
N LEU A 85 8.04 -11.98 -10.20
CA LEU A 85 7.93 -10.54 -10.39
C LEU A 85 8.41 -10.10 -11.77
N THR A 86 9.57 -10.61 -12.20
CA THR A 86 10.15 -10.27 -13.51
C THR A 86 9.22 -10.72 -14.64
N SER A 87 8.70 -11.94 -14.56
CA SER A 87 7.77 -12.49 -15.54
C SER A 87 6.46 -11.69 -15.60
N GLU A 88 5.83 -11.47 -14.43
CA GLU A 88 4.53 -10.78 -14.36
C GLU A 88 4.64 -9.29 -14.69
N LEU A 89 5.75 -8.64 -14.38
CA LEU A 89 6.00 -7.26 -14.78
C LEU A 89 6.13 -7.15 -16.31
N GLY A 90 6.85 -8.08 -16.94
CA GLY A 90 6.94 -8.15 -18.40
C GLY A 90 5.58 -8.34 -19.06
N ASN A 91 4.76 -9.27 -18.53
CA ASN A 91 3.39 -9.51 -18.99
C ASN A 91 2.51 -8.26 -18.81
N ALA A 92 2.58 -7.61 -17.63
CA ALA A 92 1.80 -6.42 -17.33
C ALA A 92 2.11 -5.26 -18.28
N VAL A 93 3.39 -4.99 -18.52
CA VAL A 93 3.82 -3.95 -19.47
C VAL A 93 3.33 -4.26 -20.88
N LYS A 94 3.44 -5.53 -21.33
CA LYS A 94 2.92 -5.95 -22.63
C LYS A 94 1.40 -5.76 -22.73
N MET A 95 0.64 -6.17 -21.73
CA MET A 95 -0.81 -5.97 -21.68
C MET A 95 -1.20 -4.49 -21.69
N GLN A 96 -0.44 -3.67 -20.98
CA GLN A 96 -0.63 -2.22 -20.97
C GLN A 96 -0.40 -1.60 -22.34
N MET A 97 0.72 -1.92 -22.97
CA MET A 97 1.12 -1.31 -24.25
C MET A 97 0.32 -1.82 -25.43
N GLU A 98 -0.02 -3.11 -25.48
CA GLU A 98 -0.69 -3.72 -26.63
C GLU A 98 -2.21 -3.73 -26.52
N GLN A 99 -2.74 -3.80 -25.28
CA GLN A 99 -4.17 -4.01 -25.05
C GLN A 99 -4.83 -2.88 -24.25
N GLY A 100 -4.05 -1.91 -23.75
CA GLY A 100 -4.56 -0.84 -22.90
C GLY A 100 -5.12 -1.34 -21.55
N LYS A 101 -4.72 -2.54 -21.09
CA LYS A 101 -5.26 -3.15 -19.87
C LYS A 101 -4.43 -2.78 -18.64
N THR A 102 -5.14 -2.56 -17.53
CA THR A 102 -4.53 -2.33 -16.22
C THR A 102 -4.20 -3.65 -15.55
N THR A 103 -2.98 -3.73 -14.99
CA THR A 103 -2.54 -4.86 -14.15
C THR A 103 -2.11 -4.36 -12.78
N PHE A 104 -2.50 -5.09 -11.74
CA PHE A 104 -2.13 -4.85 -10.36
C PHE A 104 -1.29 -6.02 -9.85
N ILE A 105 -0.04 -5.77 -9.49
CA ILE A 105 0.91 -6.77 -8.99
C ILE A 105 1.08 -6.57 -7.49
N GLU A 106 0.67 -7.56 -6.69
CA GLU A 106 0.88 -7.62 -5.25
C GLU A 106 2.15 -8.43 -4.96
N VAL A 107 3.22 -7.74 -4.56
CA VAL A 107 4.49 -8.36 -4.20
C VAL A 107 4.50 -8.67 -2.72
N ILE A 108 4.56 -9.95 -2.38
CA ILE A 108 4.60 -10.40 -0.99
C ILE A 108 6.03 -10.36 -0.48
N LEU A 109 6.24 -9.59 0.59
CA LEU A 109 7.52 -9.43 1.25
C LEU A 109 7.49 -10.06 2.65
N ASN A 110 8.68 -10.27 3.22
CA ASN A 110 8.84 -10.59 4.63
C ASN A 110 8.55 -9.36 5.53
N GLN A 111 8.52 -9.56 6.83
CA GLN A 111 8.30 -8.49 7.82
C GLN A 111 9.59 -7.84 8.32
N GLU A 112 10.70 -8.08 7.65
CA GLU A 112 11.97 -7.52 8.02
C GLU A 112 11.95 -5.99 7.91
N LEU A 113 12.35 -5.31 8.99
CA LEU A 113 12.51 -3.87 9.02
C LEU A 113 13.90 -3.53 8.50
N GLY A 114 14.03 -3.22 7.22
CA GLY A 114 15.28 -2.76 6.62
C GLY A 114 15.86 -1.52 7.32
N ASP A 115 17.08 -1.10 6.97
CA ASP A 115 17.68 0.10 7.51
C ASP A 115 16.84 1.35 7.23
N PRO A 116 16.79 2.34 8.15
CA PRO A 116 16.03 3.55 7.93
C PRO A 116 16.60 4.33 6.75
N PHE A 117 15.71 4.83 5.91
CA PHE A 117 16.06 5.65 4.75
C PHE A 117 16.84 6.92 5.13
N ARG A 118 16.54 7.47 6.32
CA ARG A 118 17.25 8.62 6.90
C ARG A 118 17.52 8.32 8.36
N ARG A 119 18.78 8.07 8.68
CA ARG A 119 19.21 7.80 10.06
C ARG A 119 18.97 8.98 11.01
N ASP A 120 19.15 10.21 10.53
CA ASP A 120 18.96 11.43 11.29
C ASP A 120 17.48 11.73 11.60
N ALA A 121 16.56 11.34 10.72
CA ALA A 121 15.12 11.54 10.94
C ALA A 121 14.57 10.67 12.09
N MET A 122 15.28 9.61 12.45
CA MET A 122 14.88 8.65 13.49
C MET A 122 15.47 8.97 14.86
N THR A 123 16.27 10.03 14.99
CA THR A 123 16.94 10.41 16.25
C THR A 123 16.11 11.33 17.13
N THR A 124 14.99 11.84 16.63
CA THR A 124 14.14 12.76 17.37
C THR A 124 12.72 12.19 17.47
N PRO A 125 12.18 11.99 18.67
CA PRO A 125 10.80 11.55 18.88
C PRO A 125 9.82 12.53 18.22
N VAL A 126 8.73 12.00 17.66
CA VAL A 126 7.63 12.84 17.19
C VAL A 126 6.97 13.48 18.41
N PRO A 127 6.83 14.83 18.44
CA PRO A 127 6.18 15.49 19.56
C PRO A 127 4.73 15.02 19.73
N VAL A 128 4.37 14.54 20.91
CA VAL A 128 2.99 14.22 21.28
C VAL A 128 2.45 15.36 22.12
N ALA A 129 1.29 15.89 21.76
CA ALA A 129 0.68 17.00 22.49
C ALA A 129 0.44 16.62 23.98
N GLY A 130 0.94 17.44 24.90
CA GLY A 130 0.80 17.24 26.35
C GLY A 130 1.79 16.29 26.99
N VAL A 131 2.74 15.74 26.23
CA VAL A 131 3.82 14.88 26.76
C VAL A 131 5.16 15.60 26.57
N SER A 132 5.96 15.71 27.61
CA SER A 132 7.30 16.29 27.50
C SER A 132 8.25 15.33 26.77
N ARG A 133 9.30 15.88 26.17
CA ARG A 133 10.31 15.06 25.48
C ARG A 133 10.98 14.06 26.43
N ASP A 134 11.24 14.49 27.65
CA ASP A 134 11.93 13.66 28.65
C ASP A 134 11.02 12.51 29.12
N ASP A 135 9.71 12.75 29.18
CA ASP A 135 8.73 11.72 29.53
C ASP A 135 8.55 10.69 28.40
N MET A 136 8.74 11.09 27.14
CA MET A 136 8.69 10.16 25.99
C MET A 136 9.91 9.24 25.91
N CYS A 137 11.05 9.67 26.42
CA CYS A 137 12.29 8.89 26.40
C CYS A 137 12.48 8.02 27.65
N SER A 138 11.63 8.17 28.70
CA SER A 138 11.72 7.47 29.96
C SER A 138 10.71 6.33 30.13
N GLN A 139 9.91 6.05 29.14
CA GLN A 139 8.97 4.93 29.07
C GLN A 139 9.52 3.84 28.16
#